data_91c5b335f5741b7500b58b3804ec30f2
#
_entry.id   91c5b335f5741b7500b58b3804ec30f2
#
_cell.length_a   1.000
_cell.length_b   1.000
_cell.length_c   1.000
_cell.angle_alpha   90.00
_cell.angle_beta   90.00
_cell.angle_gamma   90.00
#
_symmetry.space_group_name_H-M   'P 1'
#
loop_
_entity.id
_entity.type
_entity.pdbx_description
1 polymer ?
#
loop_
_entity_poly.entity_id
_entity_poly.type
_entity_poly.pdbx_seq_one_letter_code
_entity_poly.pdbx_strand_id
1 'polypeptide(L)' 'MDGIDTRATDAARRGFILIELLVVIAVIGILAAILLPALAR' A
#
# COMPACT_ATOMS: atom_id res chain seq x y z
N MET A 1 -11.48 -29.11 -0.99
CA MET A 1 -11.07 -28.26 0.11
C MET A 1 -9.88 -27.39 -0.23
N ASP A 2 -8.85 -27.97 -0.77
CA ASP A 2 -7.64 -27.22 -1.04
C ASP A 2 -7.87 -26.07 -2.01
N GLY A 3 -8.76 -26.27 -2.98
CA GLY A 3 -9.03 -25.22 -3.94
C GLY A 3 -9.62 -23.97 -3.33
N ILE A 4 -10.51 -24.15 -2.35
CA ILE A 4 -11.14 -23.02 -1.67
C ILE A 4 -10.12 -22.30 -0.81
N ASP A 5 -9.31 -23.04 -0.10
CA ASP A 5 -8.29 -22.44 0.76
C ASP A 5 -7.26 -21.70 -0.06
N THR A 6 -6.90 -22.23 -1.23
CA THR A 6 -5.93 -21.60 -2.11
C THR A 6 -6.45 -20.26 -2.61
N ARG A 7 -7.73 -20.20 -2.97
CA ARG A 7 -8.32 -18.96 -3.45
C ARG A 7 -8.36 -17.91 -2.37
N ALA A 8 -8.74 -18.32 -1.16
CA ALA A 8 -8.79 -17.40 -0.04
C ALA A 8 -7.40 -16.87 0.28
N THR A 9 -6.39 -17.74 0.21
CA THR A 9 -5.02 -17.34 0.47
C THR A 9 -4.53 -16.38 -0.60
N ASP A 10 -4.84 -16.65 -1.86
CA ASP A 10 -4.45 -15.76 -2.95
C ASP A 10 -5.09 -14.40 -2.81
N ALA A 11 -6.38 -14.36 -2.50
CA ALA A 11 -7.08 -13.10 -2.31
C ALA A 11 -6.49 -12.32 -1.15
N ALA A 12 -6.16 -13.01 -0.07
CA ALA A 12 -5.57 -12.37 1.10
C ALA A 12 -4.19 -11.81 0.77
N ARG A 13 -3.40 -12.54 -0.01
CA ARG A 13 -2.07 -12.07 -0.41
C ARG A 13 -2.18 -10.84 -1.29
N ARG A 14 -3.09 -10.86 -2.26
CA ARG A 14 -3.27 -9.71 -3.15
C ARG A 14 -3.73 -8.49 -2.37
N GLY A 15 -4.67 -8.67 -1.46
CA GLY A 15 -5.12 -7.59 -0.61
C GLY A 15 -4.00 -7.06 0.25
N PHE A 16 -3.17 -7.94 0.78
CA PHE A 16 -2.05 -7.55 1.62
C PHE A 16 -1.04 -6.73 0.83
N ILE A 17 -0.74 -7.16 -0.39
CA ILE A 17 0.18 -6.43 -1.26
C ILE A 17 -0.38 -5.07 -1.63
N LEU A 18 -1.68 -5.02 -1.91
CA LEU A 18 -2.33 -3.75 -2.25
C LEU A 18 -2.29 -2.78 -1.08
N ILE A 19 -2.52 -3.27 0.12
CA ILE A 19 -2.46 -2.44 1.31
C ILE A 19 -1.05 -1.92 1.53
N GLU A 20 -0.07 -2.77 1.35
CA GLU A 20 1.32 -2.38 1.50
C GLU A 20 1.70 -1.30 0.50
N LEU A 21 1.28 -1.46 -0.75
CA LEU A 21 1.52 -0.46 -1.76
C LEU A 21 0.80 0.85 -1.42
N LEU A 22 -0.42 0.74 -0.96
CA LEU A 22 -1.20 1.91 -0.57
C LEU A 22 -0.50 2.67 0.57
N VAL A 23 0.01 1.95 1.55
CA VAL A 23 0.71 2.57 2.67
C VAL A 23 1.97 3.29 2.18
N VAL A 24 2.70 2.66 1.26
CA VAL A 24 3.92 3.27 0.72
C VAL A 24 3.61 4.58 0.02
N ILE A 25 2.63 4.60 -0.87
CA ILE A 25 2.30 5.84 -1.56
C ILE A 25 1.74 6.89 -0.62
N ALA A 26 1.03 6.46 0.42
CA ALA A 26 0.51 7.40 1.41
C ALA A 26 1.67 8.06 2.18
N VAL A 27 2.67 7.28 2.57
CA VAL A 27 3.84 7.83 3.26
C VAL A 27 4.59 8.79 2.36
N ILE A 28 4.81 8.41 1.10
CA ILE A 28 5.48 9.27 0.14
C ILE A 28 4.70 10.57 -0.04
N GLY A 29 3.38 10.49 -0.13
CA GLY A 29 2.54 11.68 -0.28
C GLY A 29 2.65 12.61 0.91
N ILE A 30 2.67 12.06 2.11
CA ILE A 30 2.80 12.86 3.32
C ILE A 30 4.16 13.56 3.35
N LEU A 31 5.22 12.83 3.04
CA LEU A 31 6.56 13.41 3.02
C LEU A 31 6.66 14.50 1.97
N ALA A 32 6.12 14.28 0.79
CA ALA A 32 6.12 15.29 -0.26
C ALA A 32 5.34 16.53 0.17
N ALA A 33 4.24 16.35 0.87
CA ALA A 33 3.43 17.47 1.34
C ALA A 33 4.20 18.33 2.32
N ILE A 34 5.12 17.75 3.05
CA ILE A 34 5.94 18.50 3.99
C ILE A 34 7.12 19.15 3.27
N LEU A 35 7.69 18.47 2.29
CA LEU A 35 8.89 18.95 1.60
C LEU A 35 8.60 20.08 0.63
N LEU A 36 7.47 20.05 -0.05
CA LEU A 36 7.15 21.06 -1.06
C LEU A 36 7.12 22.47 -0.48
N PRO A 37 6.40 22.73 0.62
CA PRO A 37 6.44 24.06 1.23
C PRO A 37 7.82 24.44 1.72
N ALA A 38 8.60 23.48 2.19
CA ALA A 38 9.95 23.75 2.66
C ALA A 38 10.84 24.22 1.51
N LEU A 39 10.64 23.62 0.33
CA LEU A 39 11.40 24.02 -0.87
C LEU A 39 10.94 25.36 -1.41
N ALA A 40 9.67 25.68 -1.22
CA ALA A 40 9.11 26.93 -1.73
C ALA A 40 9.55 28.15 -0.92
N ARG A 41 10.12 27.90 0.25
CA ARG A 41 10.69 29.00 1.06
C ARG A 41 11.90 29.62 0.39
#